data_4a342a91344e85c91be07aea7015cb9e
#
_entry.id   4a342a91344e85c91be07aea7015cb9e
#
_cell.length_a   1.000
_cell.length_b   1.000
_cell.length_c   1.000
_cell.angle_alpha   90.00
_cell.angle_beta   90.00
_cell.angle_gamma   90.00
#
_symmetry.space_group_name_H-M   'P 1'
#
loop_
_entity.id
_entity.type
_entity.pdbx_description
1 polymer ?
#
loop_
_entity_poly.entity_id
_entity_poly.type
_entity_poly.pdbx_seq_one_letter_code
_entity_poly.pdbx_strand_id
1 'polypeptide(L)'
;MQTIVIGHRNPDMDSVCSAIGYAELKQKLGVPNVIAGRAGNTNERIDFVLQKFGVPAPEFISDVEPRVADVMETQVISVAHNSSIFHAMNSIEKKRMRGLPVVDAENRCLGLLSGWKVSQYLFPQRQDTDSSREVFGSLSDIVHAFDGRFLAGEPDDQQKKAVFMVAAMSRESFGERLQRRQSDQVIVFVGDREDIQADAIKAKVLAIVITGGLGVSENIRLAAKEAGVRLLSSRYDSATSVLSARGATKIDSMIDPQFTSFNPETPLKSARHIVTGSSEYIFPILDDEKRLVGILSKSHFIKPIPRQLILVDHNELSQAVKGAAELQIVEVLDHHRLASFSTDIPILFWNNPVGSTSTLVALSYKQHGIPIEPPIAGLLMAGLISDTLNLTSPTATPIDANILKELSKIAGVEPAKLAEGIFAVGSPLLTLAPGEVILADCKDYEEQGYKFSVSQIEELGYSHFYKKEKELLDALEEYRKKQSSIFAALLVTDVNTQNSLLLISAVPEFFETITYPRLSPNLFELNNVVSRKKQLVPYLLDCLHKVNTKVS
;
A
#
# COMPACT_ATOMS: atom_id res chain seq x y z
N MET A 1 -1.26 -15.82 -1.33
CA MET A 1 -0.03 -15.15 -0.83
C MET A 1 0.86 -14.90 -2.05
N GLN A 2 1.27 -13.65 -2.28
CA GLN A 2 2.24 -13.29 -3.31
C GLN A 2 3.64 -13.28 -2.72
N THR A 3 4.62 -13.88 -3.41
CA THR A 3 6.02 -13.86 -3.01
C THR A 3 6.81 -12.97 -3.97
N ILE A 4 7.45 -11.95 -3.45
CA ILE A 4 8.22 -10.99 -4.24
C ILE A 4 9.71 -11.24 -3.97
N VAL A 5 10.46 -11.62 -5.01
CA VAL A 5 11.93 -11.70 -4.98
C VAL A 5 12.48 -10.36 -5.42
N ILE A 6 13.19 -9.66 -4.56
CA ILE A 6 13.58 -8.27 -4.83
C ILE A 6 14.98 -7.96 -4.31
N GLY A 7 15.74 -7.25 -5.11
CA GLY A 7 17.05 -6.72 -4.74
C GLY A 7 16.97 -5.35 -4.04
N HIS A 8 18.13 -4.72 -3.84
CA HIS A 8 18.24 -3.44 -3.16
C HIS A 8 17.66 -2.25 -3.97
N ARG A 9 17.44 -1.09 -3.29
CA ARG A 9 16.74 0.09 -3.85
C ARG A 9 17.40 0.73 -5.05
N ASN A 10 18.72 0.64 -5.16
CA ASN A 10 19.48 1.16 -6.30
C ASN A 10 19.98 -0.03 -7.11
N PRO A 11 19.11 -0.69 -7.91
CA PRO A 11 19.40 -1.97 -8.49
C PRO A 11 20.60 -1.87 -9.44
N ASP A 12 21.58 -2.72 -9.20
CA ASP A 12 22.68 -2.99 -10.13
C ASP A 12 22.42 -4.27 -10.93
N MET A 13 23.42 -4.73 -11.66
CA MET A 13 23.29 -5.91 -12.53
C MET A 13 23.03 -7.18 -11.71
N ASP A 14 23.77 -7.37 -10.61
CA ASP A 14 23.65 -8.58 -9.78
C ASP A 14 22.30 -8.64 -9.07
N SER A 15 21.85 -7.51 -8.52
CA SER A 15 20.56 -7.34 -7.87
C SER A 15 19.38 -7.71 -8.78
N VAL A 16 19.40 -7.27 -10.05
CA VAL A 16 18.34 -7.56 -11.02
C VAL A 16 18.40 -9.01 -11.51
N CYS A 17 19.60 -9.47 -11.88
CA CYS A 17 19.76 -10.82 -12.43
C CYS A 17 19.50 -11.91 -11.40
N SER A 18 19.96 -11.71 -10.16
CA SER A 18 19.68 -12.64 -9.05
C SER A 18 18.20 -12.68 -8.70
N ALA A 19 17.48 -11.52 -8.71
CA ALA A 19 16.05 -11.49 -8.45
C ALA A 19 15.26 -12.28 -9.51
N ILE A 20 15.55 -12.10 -10.79
CA ILE A 20 14.91 -12.84 -11.89
C ILE A 20 15.22 -14.35 -11.76
N GLY A 21 16.50 -14.71 -11.64
CA GLY A 21 16.92 -16.10 -11.57
C GLY A 21 16.34 -16.83 -10.37
N TYR A 22 16.30 -16.18 -9.19
CA TYR A 22 15.75 -16.81 -8.01
C TYR A 22 14.23 -16.92 -8.04
N ALA A 23 13.54 -15.92 -8.60
CA ALA A 23 12.10 -16.00 -8.81
C ALA A 23 11.71 -17.18 -9.71
N GLU A 24 12.44 -17.39 -10.82
CA GLU A 24 12.20 -18.54 -11.69
C GLU A 24 12.46 -19.87 -10.96
N LEU A 25 13.54 -19.97 -10.19
CA LEU A 25 13.82 -21.17 -9.40
C LEU A 25 12.63 -21.46 -8.45
N LYS A 26 12.13 -20.46 -7.73
CA LYS A 26 10.99 -20.65 -6.82
C LYS A 26 9.72 -21.08 -7.55
N GLN A 27 9.47 -20.55 -8.74
CA GLN A 27 8.34 -21.00 -9.59
C GLN A 27 8.51 -22.47 -9.98
N LYS A 28 9.71 -22.89 -10.41
CA LYS A 28 10.00 -24.30 -10.75
C LYS A 28 9.92 -25.23 -9.55
N LEU A 29 10.16 -24.73 -8.34
CA LEU A 29 9.96 -25.46 -7.08
C LEU A 29 8.50 -25.49 -6.61
N GLY A 30 7.58 -24.92 -7.39
CA GLY A 30 6.14 -24.96 -7.10
C GLY A 30 5.65 -23.91 -6.10
N VAL A 31 6.45 -22.90 -5.76
CA VAL A 31 5.98 -21.78 -4.94
C VAL A 31 4.98 -20.96 -5.75
N PRO A 32 3.73 -20.79 -5.30
CA PRO A 32 2.72 -20.09 -6.09
C PRO A 32 2.94 -18.56 -6.08
N ASN A 33 2.51 -17.89 -7.15
CA ASN A 33 2.48 -16.42 -7.26
C ASN A 33 3.83 -15.73 -6.93
N VAL A 34 4.93 -16.28 -7.41
CA VAL A 34 6.26 -15.66 -7.27
C VAL A 34 6.50 -14.70 -8.42
N ILE A 35 6.96 -13.51 -8.11
CA ILE A 35 7.38 -12.50 -9.09
C ILE A 35 8.79 -12.00 -8.76
N ALA A 36 9.53 -11.60 -9.80
CA ALA A 36 10.74 -10.81 -9.65
C ALA A 36 10.38 -9.33 -9.61
N GLY A 37 10.88 -8.61 -8.61
CA GLY A 37 10.69 -7.18 -8.43
C GLY A 37 12.00 -6.41 -8.52
N ARG A 38 11.92 -5.11 -8.84
CA ARG A 38 13.01 -4.15 -8.73
C ARG A 38 12.52 -2.90 -7.99
N ALA A 39 13.32 -2.39 -7.07
CA ALA A 39 12.92 -1.25 -6.24
C ALA A 39 13.39 0.10 -6.80
N GLY A 40 14.05 0.10 -7.97
CA GLY A 40 14.54 1.29 -8.66
C GLY A 40 14.54 1.11 -10.18
N ASN A 41 14.98 2.14 -10.89
CA ASN A 41 15.11 2.08 -12.35
C ASN A 41 16.32 1.22 -12.75
N THR A 42 16.20 0.52 -13.86
CA THR A 42 17.32 -0.11 -14.54
C THR A 42 18.25 0.94 -15.16
N ASN A 43 19.47 0.57 -15.45
CA ASN A 43 20.42 1.37 -16.22
C ASN A 43 20.67 0.73 -17.59
N GLU A 44 21.36 1.43 -18.47
CA GLU A 44 21.62 0.99 -19.85
C GLU A 44 22.32 -0.37 -19.93
N ARG A 45 23.18 -0.69 -18.97
CA ARG A 45 23.90 -1.99 -18.90
C ARG A 45 22.93 -3.13 -18.57
N ILE A 46 22.04 -2.91 -17.62
CA ILE A 46 20.99 -3.88 -17.26
C ILE A 46 20.06 -4.09 -18.46
N ASP A 47 19.61 -3.00 -19.10
CA ASP A 47 18.71 -3.06 -20.25
C ASP A 47 19.35 -3.79 -21.44
N PHE A 48 20.64 -3.55 -21.69
CA PHE A 48 21.41 -4.29 -22.71
C PHE A 48 21.40 -5.81 -22.45
N VAL A 49 21.62 -6.23 -21.20
CA VAL A 49 21.66 -7.66 -20.85
C VAL A 49 20.28 -8.29 -20.95
N LEU A 50 19.24 -7.61 -20.43
CA LEU A 50 17.86 -8.08 -20.54
C LEU A 50 17.42 -8.25 -21.98
N GLN A 51 17.73 -7.27 -22.85
CA GLN A 51 17.44 -7.34 -24.27
C GLN A 51 18.22 -8.46 -24.97
N LYS A 52 19.52 -8.62 -24.66
CA LYS A 52 20.37 -9.65 -25.24
C LYS A 52 19.87 -11.07 -25.00
N PHE A 53 19.32 -11.33 -23.82
CA PHE A 53 18.80 -12.65 -23.45
C PHE A 53 17.28 -12.77 -23.62
N GLY A 54 16.61 -11.72 -24.09
CA GLY A 54 15.16 -11.73 -24.36
C GLY A 54 14.31 -11.88 -23.10
N VAL A 55 14.79 -11.39 -21.95
CA VAL A 55 14.08 -11.46 -20.67
C VAL A 55 13.51 -10.07 -20.33
N PRO A 56 12.22 -9.97 -19.98
CA PRO A 56 11.64 -8.70 -19.60
C PRO A 56 12.22 -8.18 -18.27
N ALA A 57 12.26 -6.85 -18.12
CA ALA A 57 12.65 -6.25 -16.85
C ALA A 57 11.71 -6.68 -15.72
N PRO A 58 12.21 -6.87 -14.49
CA PRO A 58 11.37 -7.16 -13.33
C PRO A 58 10.31 -6.07 -13.08
N GLU A 59 9.22 -6.45 -12.42
CA GLU A 59 8.18 -5.51 -12.06
C GLU A 59 8.73 -4.37 -11.18
N PHE A 60 8.41 -3.12 -11.54
CA PHE A 60 8.81 -1.98 -10.73
C PHE A 60 7.92 -1.86 -9.49
N ILE A 61 8.52 -1.94 -8.32
CA ILE A 61 7.84 -1.92 -7.02
C ILE A 61 8.45 -0.78 -6.20
N SER A 62 7.77 0.35 -6.16
CA SER A 62 8.25 1.55 -5.45
C SER A 62 8.15 1.41 -3.93
N ASP A 63 7.11 0.73 -3.45
CA ASP A 63 6.93 0.37 -2.04
C ASP A 63 6.10 -0.91 -1.89
N VAL A 64 6.26 -1.56 -0.76
CA VAL A 64 5.49 -2.75 -0.35
C VAL A 64 4.76 -2.53 0.96
N GLU A 65 4.65 -1.27 1.40
CA GLU A 65 4.02 -0.90 2.66
C GLU A 65 2.58 -1.45 2.72
N PRO A 66 2.23 -2.21 3.78
CA PRO A 66 0.88 -2.73 3.92
C PRO A 66 -0.15 -1.61 4.04
N ARG A 67 -1.28 -1.77 3.35
CA ARG A 67 -2.37 -0.81 3.32
C ARG A 67 -3.65 -1.41 3.87
N VAL A 68 -4.61 -0.57 4.19
CA VAL A 68 -5.94 -1.00 4.65
C VAL A 68 -6.60 -1.94 3.64
N ALA A 69 -6.41 -1.70 2.34
CA ALA A 69 -6.91 -2.55 1.26
C ALA A 69 -6.45 -4.01 1.36
N ASP A 70 -5.28 -4.27 1.95
CA ASP A 70 -4.72 -5.64 2.06
C ASP A 70 -5.48 -6.51 3.07
N VAL A 71 -6.19 -5.91 4.02
CA VAL A 71 -6.82 -6.63 5.14
C VAL A 71 -8.30 -6.35 5.32
N MET A 72 -8.84 -5.29 4.69
CA MET A 72 -10.25 -4.92 4.81
C MET A 72 -11.18 -6.04 4.33
N GLU A 73 -12.42 -6.02 4.83
CA GLU A 73 -13.50 -6.86 4.30
C GLU A 73 -14.24 -6.09 3.21
N THR A 74 -14.28 -6.64 2.00
CA THR A 74 -14.92 -6.00 0.84
C THR A 74 -16.39 -6.39 0.66
N GLN A 75 -16.83 -7.52 1.25
CA GLN A 75 -18.25 -7.92 1.25
C GLN A 75 -18.99 -7.21 2.38
N VAL A 76 -19.22 -5.92 2.20
CA VAL A 76 -19.82 -5.07 3.22
C VAL A 76 -21.33 -5.21 3.24
N ILE A 77 -21.87 -5.40 4.46
CA ILE A 77 -23.29 -5.28 4.72
C ILE A 77 -23.55 -3.88 5.26
N SER A 78 -24.37 -3.14 4.57
CA SER A 78 -24.86 -1.82 4.94
C SER A 78 -26.39 -1.80 4.94
N VAL A 79 -26.96 -0.75 5.48
CA VAL A 79 -28.40 -0.50 5.40
C VAL A 79 -28.66 0.88 4.83
N ALA A 80 -29.74 1.02 4.06
CA ALA A 80 -30.16 2.33 3.58
C ALA A 80 -30.64 3.21 4.76
N HIS A 81 -30.40 4.51 4.71
CA HIS A 81 -30.74 5.45 5.78
C HIS A 81 -32.25 5.43 6.13
N ASN A 82 -33.09 5.17 5.14
CA ASN A 82 -34.54 5.09 5.30
C ASN A 82 -35.04 3.69 5.73
N SER A 83 -34.17 2.77 6.11
CA SER A 83 -34.53 1.44 6.60
C SER A 83 -35.18 1.53 7.97
N SER A 84 -36.00 0.51 8.33
CA SER A 84 -36.53 0.36 9.68
C SER A 84 -35.50 -0.25 10.64
N ILE A 85 -35.65 0.03 11.94
CA ILE A 85 -34.84 -0.64 12.99
C ILE A 85 -34.95 -2.15 12.88
N PHE A 86 -36.15 -2.68 12.59
CA PHE A 86 -36.37 -4.11 12.43
C PHE A 86 -35.47 -4.70 11.34
N HIS A 87 -35.40 -4.05 10.17
CA HIS A 87 -34.53 -4.48 9.07
C HIS A 87 -33.06 -4.41 9.44
N ALA A 88 -32.64 -3.32 10.07
CA ALA A 88 -31.25 -3.12 10.51
C ALA A 88 -30.83 -4.17 11.56
N MET A 89 -31.71 -4.45 12.55
CA MET A 89 -31.44 -5.45 13.59
C MET A 89 -31.35 -6.87 13.03
N ASN A 90 -32.20 -7.24 12.10
CA ASN A 90 -32.11 -8.53 11.39
C ASN A 90 -30.77 -8.68 10.65
N SER A 91 -30.27 -7.58 10.07
CA SER A 91 -28.96 -7.57 9.40
C SER A 91 -27.80 -7.73 10.41
N ILE A 92 -27.87 -7.07 11.57
CA ILE A 92 -26.92 -7.21 12.67
C ILE A 92 -26.90 -8.66 13.20
N GLU A 93 -28.07 -9.25 13.46
CA GLU A 93 -28.21 -10.59 14.03
C GLU A 93 -27.67 -11.68 13.10
N LYS A 94 -28.12 -11.70 11.83
CA LYS A 94 -27.73 -12.69 10.84
C LYS A 94 -26.21 -12.79 10.65
N LYS A 95 -25.49 -11.69 10.81
CA LYS A 95 -24.03 -11.62 10.60
C LYS A 95 -23.24 -11.39 11.88
N ARG A 96 -23.89 -11.36 13.04
CA ARG A 96 -23.27 -11.12 14.37
C ARG A 96 -22.41 -9.86 14.40
N MET A 97 -22.85 -8.81 13.73
CA MET A 97 -22.14 -7.53 13.69
C MET A 97 -22.44 -6.68 14.94
N ARG A 98 -21.52 -5.82 15.33
CA ARG A 98 -21.68 -4.90 16.46
C ARG A 98 -22.22 -3.53 16.06
N GLY A 99 -22.32 -3.26 14.77
CA GLY A 99 -22.85 -2.05 14.19
C GLY A 99 -22.92 -2.19 12.66
N LEU A 100 -23.60 -1.27 12.01
CA LEU A 100 -23.79 -1.27 10.56
C LEU A 100 -23.43 0.10 9.98
N PRO A 101 -22.71 0.16 8.85
CA PRO A 101 -22.66 1.35 8.02
C PRO A 101 -24.05 1.66 7.45
N VAL A 102 -24.42 2.93 7.47
CA VAL A 102 -25.65 3.43 6.87
C VAL A 102 -25.30 4.23 5.62
N VAL A 103 -25.98 3.94 4.52
CA VAL A 103 -25.65 4.52 3.21
C VAL A 103 -26.84 5.19 2.56
N ASP A 104 -26.57 6.13 1.64
CA ASP A 104 -27.55 6.71 0.73
C ASP A 104 -27.75 5.84 -0.54
N ALA A 105 -28.52 6.36 -1.49
CA ALA A 105 -28.82 5.68 -2.76
C ALA A 105 -27.59 5.51 -3.65
N GLU A 106 -26.58 6.37 -3.50
CA GLU A 106 -25.30 6.35 -4.22
C GLU A 106 -24.21 5.56 -3.48
N ASN A 107 -24.60 4.80 -2.42
CA ASN A 107 -23.69 4.03 -1.56
C ASN A 107 -22.68 4.89 -0.77
N ARG A 108 -22.94 6.19 -0.57
CA ARG A 108 -22.10 7.04 0.28
C ARG A 108 -22.43 6.78 1.74
N CYS A 109 -21.41 6.65 2.57
CA CYS A 109 -21.58 6.38 3.99
C CYS A 109 -22.03 7.65 4.73
N LEU A 110 -23.23 7.60 5.29
CA LEU A 110 -23.82 8.70 6.07
C LEU A 110 -23.47 8.63 7.55
N GLY A 111 -23.08 7.45 8.04
CA GLY A 111 -22.75 7.24 9.43
C GLY A 111 -22.84 5.79 9.85
N LEU A 112 -22.79 5.57 11.16
CA LEU A 112 -22.87 4.24 11.77
C LEU A 112 -24.13 4.09 12.61
N LEU A 113 -24.78 2.95 12.50
CA LEU A 113 -25.83 2.51 13.41
C LEU A 113 -25.22 1.52 14.41
N SER A 114 -25.18 1.89 15.69
CA SER A 114 -24.71 1.00 16.76
C SER A 114 -25.89 0.30 17.46
N GLY A 115 -25.67 -0.94 17.89
CA GLY A 115 -26.64 -1.66 18.70
C GLY A 115 -26.98 -0.93 20.02
N TRP A 116 -26.06 -0.14 20.54
CA TRP A 116 -26.26 0.71 21.72
C TRP A 116 -27.33 1.77 21.49
N LYS A 117 -27.27 2.53 20.39
CA LYS A 117 -28.30 3.55 20.07
C LYS A 117 -29.67 2.92 19.85
N VAL A 118 -29.71 1.79 19.16
CA VAL A 118 -30.97 1.02 19.00
C VAL A 118 -31.51 0.56 20.34
N SER A 119 -30.64 0.03 21.21
CA SER A 119 -31.06 -0.38 22.58
C SER A 119 -31.60 0.77 23.40
N GLN A 120 -30.99 1.94 23.38
CA GLN A 120 -31.49 3.14 24.05
C GLN A 120 -32.91 3.55 23.57
N TYR A 121 -33.15 3.43 22.25
CA TYR A 121 -34.45 3.71 21.68
C TYR A 121 -35.52 2.67 22.13
N LEU A 122 -35.18 1.38 22.07
CA LEU A 122 -36.11 0.32 22.44
C LEU A 122 -36.39 0.26 23.94
N PHE A 123 -35.38 0.59 24.77
CA PHE A 123 -35.45 0.58 26.24
C PHE A 123 -35.09 1.96 26.80
N PRO A 124 -36.02 2.96 26.67
CA PRO A 124 -35.76 4.31 27.13
C PRO A 124 -35.62 4.39 28.65
N GLN A 125 -34.84 5.35 29.12
CA GLN A 125 -34.68 5.59 30.55
C GLN A 125 -36.01 6.03 31.20
N ARG A 126 -36.18 5.67 32.49
CA ARG A 126 -37.47 5.78 33.23
C ARG A 126 -38.10 7.17 33.26
N GLN A 127 -37.40 8.23 32.91
CA GLN A 127 -37.90 9.61 33.01
C GLN A 127 -38.76 10.08 31.83
N ASP A 128 -38.76 9.34 30.70
CA ASP A 128 -39.46 9.77 29.49
C ASP A 128 -40.51 8.74 29.04
N THR A 129 -41.65 8.71 29.78
CA THR A 129 -42.71 7.74 29.54
C THR A 129 -43.57 8.05 28.31
N ASP A 130 -43.57 9.28 27.82
CA ASP A 130 -44.43 9.68 26.69
C ASP A 130 -43.69 9.48 25.35
N SER A 131 -42.42 9.83 25.22
CA SER A 131 -41.61 9.59 24.02
C SER A 131 -41.39 8.09 23.78
N SER A 132 -41.40 7.29 24.83
CA SER A 132 -41.27 5.83 24.73
C SER A 132 -42.38 5.12 23.96
N ARG A 133 -43.51 5.82 23.72
CA ARG A 133 -44.68 5.30 23.01
C ARG A 133 -44.82 5.85 21.59
N GLU A 134 -44.02 6.81 21.23
CA GLU A 134 -44.02 7.41 19.90
C GLU A 134 -43.19 6.58 18.92
N VAL A 135 -43.73 6.39 17.71
CA VAL A 135 -43.08 5.74 16.59
C VAL A 135 -43.25 6.62 15.35
N PHE A 136 -42.24 6.74 14.55
CA PHE A 136 -42.33 7.38 13.26
C PHE A 136 -42.13 6.32 12.18
N GLY A 137 -43.19 5.99 11.46
CA GLY A 137 -43.19 4.92 10.47
C GLY A 137 -44.49 4.85 9.67
N SER A 138 -44.53 3.98 8.68
CA SER A 138 -45.76 3.66 7.96
C SER A 138 -46.51 2.53 8.62
N LEU A 139 -47.84 2.44 8.37
CA LEU A 139 -48.61 1.27 8.83
C LEU A 139 -48.15 -0.02 8.19
N SER A 140 -47.69 0.02 6.94
CA SER A 140 -47.06 -1.13 6.26
C SER A 140 -45.81 -1.61 6.97
N ASP A 141 -44.89 -0.69 7.36
CA ASP A 141 -43.71 -1.04 8.15
C ASP A 141 -44.06 -1.66 9.50
N ILE A 142 -45.09 -1.10 10.17
CA ILE A 142 -45.58 -1.59 11.48
C ILE A 142 -46.14 -3.01 11.35
N VAL A 143 -46.99 -3.28 10.34
CA VAL A 143 -47.53 -4.61 10.08
C VAL A 143 -46.42 -5.61 9.76
N HIS A 144 -45.46 -5.19 8.95
CA HIS A 144 -44.32 -6.05 8.60
C HIS A 144 -43.44 -6.40 9.81
N ALA A 145 -43.25 -5.45 10.74
CA ALA A 145 -42.39 -5.65 11.91
C ALA A 145 -42.91 -6.76 12.87
N PHE A 146 -44.21 -7.02 12.92
CA PHE A 146 -44.78 -8.11 13.72
C PHE A 146 -45.37 -9.25 12.87
N ASP A 147 -44.97 -9.36 11.60
CA ASP A 147 -45.42 -10.42 10.67
C ASP A 147 -46.97 -10.52 10.61
N GLY A 148 -47.61 -9.36 10.52
CA GLY A 148 -49.05 -9.20 10.56
C GLY A 148 -49.67 -9.07 9.17
N ARG A 149 -50.99 -8.75 9.16
CA ARG A 149 -51.77 -8.48 7.94
C ARG A 149 -52.85 -7.45 8.19
N PHE A 150 -53.29 -6.77 7.16
CA PHE A 150 -54.47 -5.91 7.19
C PHE A 150 -55.75 -6.78 7.20
N LEU A 151 -56.63 -6.57 8.15
CA LEU A 151 -57.97 -7.19 8.25
C LEU A 151 -59.04 -6.30 7.65
N ALA A 152 -58.87 -4.96 7.73
CA ALA A 152 -59.69 -3.96 7.08
C ALA A 152 -58.88 -2.69 6.80
N GLY A 153 -59.19 -1.98 5.72
CA GLY A 153 -58.45 -0.83 5.22
C GLY A 153 -57.26 -1.24 4.30
N GLU A 154 -56.80 -0.28 3.53
CA GLU A 154 -55.69 -0.50 2.59
C GLU A 154 -54.32 -0.26 3.25
N PRO A 155 -53.24 -0.91 2.78
CA PRO A 155 -51.88 -0.57 3.17
C PRO A 155 -51.59 0.92 3.03
N ASP A 156 -50.80 1.45 3.97
CA ASP A 156 -50.44 2.87 4.00
C ASP A 156 -48.93 3.00 4.22
N ASP A 157 -48.22 3.39 3.16
CA ASP A 157 -46.77 3.58 3.18
C ASP A 157 -46.35 4.99 3.59
N GLN A 158 -47.33 5.88 3.87
CA GLN A 158 -47.04 7.24 4.32
C GLN A 158 -46.42 7.22 5.71
N GLN A 159 -45.25 7.86 5.83
CA GLN A 159 -44.57 8.01 7.11
C GLN A 159 -45.34 8.97 8.01
N LYS A 160 -45.76 8.49 9.18
CA LYS A 160 -46.57 9.27 10.16
C LYS A 160 -46.02 9.07 11.56
N LYS A 161 -46.23 10.09 12.39
CA LYS A 161 -46.06 9.94 13.83
C LYS A 161 -47.25 9.18 14.38
N ALA A 162 -47.00 8.11 15.12
CA ALA A 162 -48.00 7.31 15.78
C ALA A 162 -47.68 7.14 17.28
N VAL A 163 -48.72 7.02 18.10
CA VAL A 163 -48.61 6.78 19.54
C VAL A 163 -49.24 5.44 19.85
N PHE A 164 -48.48 4.54 20.44
CA PHE A 164 -48.94 3.21 20.80
C PHE A 164 -49.69 3.22 22.14
N MET A 165 -50.88 2.63 22.17
CA MET A 165 -51.68 2.47 23.35
C MET A 165 -52.10 1.00 23.52
N VAL A 166 -51.68 0.38 24.61
CA VAL A 166 -52.11 -0.98 24.97
C VAL A 166 -53.38 -0.90 25.81
N ALA A 167 -54.44 -1.53 25.36
CA ALA A 167 -55.75 -1.53 26.03
C ALA A 167 -55.84 -2.60 27.15
N ALA A 168 -54.87 -2.55 28.08
CA ALA A 168 -54.79 -3.47 29.23
C ALA A 168 -55.40 -2.89 30.51
N MET A 169 -56.39 -2.00 30.38
CA MET A 169 -57.04 -1.28 31.46
C MET A 169 -58.58 -1.36 31.36
N SER A 170 -59.35 -0.82 32.36
CA SER A 170 -60.78 -0.74 32.25
C SER A 170 -61.22 0.13 31.07
N ARG A 171 -62.46 -0.04 30.62
CA ARG A 171 -63.03 0.73 29.51
C ARG A 171 -63.07 2.25 29.83
N GLU A 172 -63.39 2.62 31.05
CA GLU A 172 -63.38 4.01 31.51
C GLU A 172 -61.97 4.61 31.42
N SER A 173 -61.00 3.94 32.02
CA SER A 173 -59.60 4.39 31.99
C SER A 173 -59.04 4.47 30.57
N PHE A 174 -59.46 3.58 29.68
CA PHE A 174 -59.09 3.63 28.27
C PHE A 174 -59.67 4.88 27.60
N GLY A 175 -60.93 5.14 27.78
CA GLY A 175 -61.61 6.32 27.22
C GLY A 175 -61.01 7.64 27.70
N GLU A 176 -60.70 7.78 28.99
CA GLU A 176 -60.04 8.96 29.54
C GLU A 176 -58.63 9.19 28.94
N ARG A 177 -57.88 8.14 28.80
CA ARG A 177 -56.53 8.26 28.21
C ARG A 177 -56.58 8.57 26.72
N LEU A 178 -57.53 8.00 25.98
CA LEU A 178 -57.71 8.24 24.56
C LEU A 178 -58.08 9.71 24.28
N GLN A 179 -58.98 10.28 25.11
CA GLN A 179 -59.40 11.69 25.00
C GLN A 179 -58.25 12.69 25.18
N ARG A 180 -57.15 12.31 25.88
CA ARG A 180 -55.96 13.15 26.07
C ARG A 180 -55.02 13.13 24.89
N ARG A 181 -55.31 12.39 23.82
CA ARG A 181 -54.47 12.20 22.65
C ARG A 181 -55.19 12.60 21.37
N GLN A 182 -54.41 12.90 20.33
CA GLN A 182 -54.97 13.05 18.98
C GLN A 182 -55.28 11.65 18.44
N SER A 183 -56.58 11.30 18.36
CA SER A 183 -57.02 9.94 18.03
C SER A 183 -56.46 9.44 16.70
N ASP A 184 -56.37 10.31 15.69
CA ASP A 184 -55.85 10.01 14.36
C ASP A 184 -54.35 9.67 14.33
N GLN A 185 -53.65 9.82 15.46
CA GLN A 185 -52.27 9.38 15.65
C GLN A 185 -52.15 8.14 16.55
N VAL A 186 -53.25 7.66 17.14
CA VAL A 186 -53.19 6.53 18.09
C VAL A 186 -53.33 5.20 17.37
N ILE A 187 -52.44 4.27 17.68
CA ILE A 187 -52.55 2.85 17.31
C ILE A 187 -52.84 2.06 18.60
N VAL A 188 -54.00 1.41 18.64
CA VAL A 188 -54.46 0.64 19.80
C VAL A 188 -54.10 -0.83 19.64
N PHE A 189 -53.41 -1.40 20.63
CA PHE A 189 -53.13 -2.84 20.71
C PHE A 189 -54.13 -3.48 21.70
N VAL A 190 -54.92 -4.38 21.20
CA VAL A 190 -56.00 -5.01 21.96
C VAL A 190 -56.22 -6.46 21.48
N GLY A 191 -56.61 -7.35 22.36
CA GLY A 191 -57.07 -8.70 22.00
C GLY A 191 -58.53 -8.73 21.54
N ASP A 192 -59.32 -9.64 22.11
CA ASP A 192 -60.71 -9.92 21.77
C ASP A 192 -61.75 -9.03 22.48
N ARG A 193 -61.30 -7.91 23.10
CA ARG A 193 -62.19 -6.97 23.79
C ARG A 193 -62.96 -6.08 22.80
N GLU A 194 -64.13 -6.55 22.34
CA GLU A 194 -64.96 -5.83 21.37
C GLU A 194 -65.43 -4.46 21.90
N ASP A 195 -65.67 -4.31 23.24
CA ASP A 195 -66.03 -3.04 23.89
C ASP A 195 -64.96 -1.94 23.62
N ILE A 196 -63.67 -2.29 23.73
CA ILE A 196 -62.57 -1.38 23.48
C ILE A 196 -62.40 -1.15 21.97
N GLN A 197 -62.53 -2.21 21.15
CA GLN A 197 -62.46 -2.08 19.69
C GLN A 197 -63.50 -1.11 19.15
N ALA A 198 -64.74 -1.20 19.64
CA ALA A 198 -65.86 -0.30 19.27
C ALA A 198 -65.56 1.15 19.69
N ASP A 199 -65.11 1.38 20.94
CA ASP A 199 -64.74 2.72 21.42
C ASP A 199 -63.60 3.35 20.63
N ALA A 200 -62.57 2.57 20.26
CA ALA A 200 -61.46 3.02 19.42
C ALA A 200 -61.93 3.39 18.00
N ILE A 201 -62.83 2.59 17.41
CA ILE A 201 -63.43 2.89 16.09
C ILE A 201 -64.24 4.21 16.17
N LYS A 202 -65.09 4.36 17.20
CA LYS A 202 -65.88 5.58 17.40
C LYS A 202 -65.00 6.82 17.54
N ALA A 203 -63.86 6.69 18.20
CA ALA A 203 -62.89 7.77 18.35
C ALA A 203 -62.04 8.02 17.08
N LYS A 204 -62.22 7.22 16.04
CA LYS A 204 -61.48 7.29 14.77
C LYS A 204 -59.97 7.25 14.95
N VAL A 205 -59.48 6.24 15.69
CA VAL A 205 -58.02 6.02 15.85
C VAL A 205 -57.35 5.67 14.51
N LEU A 206 -56.04 5.89 14.41
CA LEU A 206 -55.27 5.62 13.21
C LEU A 206 -55.35 4.14 12.78
N ALA A 207 -55.19 3.22 13.75
CA ALA A 207 -55.34 1.80 13.53
C ALA A 207 -55.60 1.04 14.86
N ILE A 208 -56.14 -0.17 14.73
CA ILE A 208 -56.29 -1.13 15.82
C ILE A 208 -55.56 -2.40 15.46
N VAL A 209 -54.66 -2.88 16.31
CA VAL A 209 -53.92 -4.15 16.16
C VAL A 209 -54.60 -5.19 17.04
N ILE A 210 -55.20 -6.21 16.41
CA ILE A 210 -55.76 -7.38 17.09
C ILE A 210 -54.61 -8.35 17.38
N THR A 211 -54.27 -8.52 18.65
CA THR A 211 -53.12 -9.30 19.12
C THR A 211 -53.50 -10.73 19.51
N GLY A 212 -52.48 -11.61 19.69
CA GLY A 212 -52.66 -12.98 20.12
C GLY A 212 -53.16 -13.95 19.05
N GLY A 213 -53.11 -13.57 17.77
CA GLY A 213 -53.69 -14.37 16.69
C GLY A 213 -55.22 -14.48 16.74
N LEU A 214 -55.86 -13.60 17.50
CA LEU A 214 -57.32 -13.62 17.72
C LEU A 214 -58.07 -13.09 16.50
N GLY A 215 -59.29 -13.52 16.35
CA GLY A 215 -60.21 -13.03 15.32
C GLY A 215 -60.89 -11.74 15.71
N VAL A 216 -61.55 -11.11 14.76
CA VAL A 216 -62.43 -9.94 14.96
C VAL A 216 -63.81 -10.26 14.38
N SER A 217 -64.86 -9.82 15.06
CA SER A 217 -66.23 -10.03 14.58
C SER A 217 -66.49 -9.23 13.29
N GLU A 218 -67.43 -9.73 12.48
CA GLU A 218 -67.79 -9.08 11.21
C GLU A 218 -68.36 -7.66 11.47
N ASN A 219 -69.09 -7.49 12.57
CA ASN A 219 -69.62 -6.17 12.96
C ASN A 219 -68.53 -5.13 13.22
N ILE A 220 -67.47 -5.53 13.92
CA ILE A 220 -66.31 -4.68 14.18
C ILE A 220 -65.58 -4.39 12.86
N ARG A 221 -65.44 -5.39 11.98
CA ARG A 221 -64.76 -5.21 10.69
C ARG A 221 -65.48 -4.21 9.78
N LEU A 222 -66.82 -4.31 9.72
CA LEU A 222 -67.65 -3.41 8.94
C LEU A 222 -67.62 -1.99 9.55
N ALA A 223 -67.78 -1.85 10.85
CA ALA A 223 -67.74 -0.55 11.55
C ALA A 223 -66.37 0.13 11.34
N ALA A 224 -65.27 -0.59 11.41
CA ALA A 224 -63.93 -0.05 11.14
C ALA A 224 -63.79 0.46 9.71
N LYS A 225 -64.30 -0.30 8.73
CA LYS A 225 -64.30 0.07 7.31
C LYS A 225 -65.11 1.36 7.07
N GLU A 226 -66.30 1.45 7.64
CA GLU A 226 -67.16 2.65 7.55
C GLU A 226 -66.53 3.88 8.20
N ALA A 227 -65.90 3.70 9.36
CA ALA A 227 -65.20 4.78 10.08
C ALA A 227 -63.83 5.17 9.48
N GLY A 228 -63.31 4.41 8.51
CA GLY A 228 -61.97 4.62 7.92
C GLY A 228 -60.83 4.22 8.85
N VAL A 229 -61.09 3.39 9.87
CA VAL A 229 -60.10 2.90 10.83
C VAL A 229 -59.48 1.60 10.29
N ARG A 230 -58.16 1.50 10.27
CA ARG A 230 -57.44 0.29 9.79
C ARG A 230 -57.42 -0.77 10.89
N LEU A 231 -57.81 -2.00 10.55
CA LEU A 231 -57.64 -3.16 11.42
C LEU A 231 -56.46 -4.00 10.96
N LEU A 232 -55.54 -4.26 11.87
CA LEU A 232 -54.34 -5.04 11.68
C LEU A 232 -54.38 -6.27 12.57
N SER A 233 -53.77 -7.37 12.17
CA SER A 233 -53.63 -8.56 13.02
C SER A 233 -52.17 -8.83 13.35
N SER A 234 -51.92 -9.27 14.59
CA SER A 234 -50.62 -9.83 15.00
C SER A 234 -50.85 -11.18 15.67
N ARG A 235 -49.99 -12.15 15.33
CA ARG A 235 -50.03 -13.47 15.98
C ARG A 235 -49.46 -13.45 17.40
N TYR A 236 -48.69 -12.41 17.73
CA TYR A 236 -48.05 -12.24 19.03
C TYR A 236 -49.00 -11.59 20.04
N ASP A 237 -48.67 -11.78 21.32
CA ASP A 237 -49.35 -11.04 22.40
C ASP A 237 -49.13 -9.52 22.28
N SER A 238 -49.87 -8.75 23.08
CA SER A 238 -49.82 -7.27 23.00
C SER A 238 -48.44 -6.70 23.34
N ALA A 239 -47.70 -7.31 24.27
CA ALA A 239 -46.40 -6.79 24.68
C ALA A 239 -45.36 -7.02 23.56
N THR A 240 -45.31 -8.22 23.00
CA THR A 240 -44.44 -8.59 21.88
C THR A 240 -44.79 -7.78 20.63
N SER A 241 -46.08 -7.62 20.33
CA SER A 241 -46.56 -6.82 19.18
C SER A 241 -46.12 -5.36 19.26
N VAL A 242 -46.23 -4.73 20.43
CA VAL A 242 -45.76 -3.34 20.66
C VAL A 242 -44.25 -3.22 20.50
N LEU A 243 -43.50 -4.15 21.09
CA LEU A 243 -42.05 -4.12 20.99
C LEU A 243 -41.58 -4.28 19.53
N SER A 244 -42.18 -5.23 18.79
CA SER A 244 -41.91 -5.42 17.38
C SER A 244 -42.30 -4.20 16.54
N ALA A 245 -43.49 -3.63 16.78
CA ALA A 245 -43.96 -2.45 16.06
C ALA A 245 -43.07 -1.22 16.26
N ARG A 246 -42.40 -1.08 17.40
CA ARG A 246 -41.38 -0.03 17.61
C ARG A 246 -40.19 -0.18 16.64
N GLY A 247 -39.92 -1.40 16.24
CA GLY A 247 -38.91 -1.68 15.21
C GLY A 247 -39.25 -1.14 13.81
N ALA A 248 -40.51 -0.67 13.58
CA ALA A 248 -40.89 -0.02 12.33
C ALA A 248 -40.32 1.40 12.16
N THR A 249 -39.82 2.02 13.23
CA THR A 249 -39.20 3.35 13.17
C THR A 249 -37.99 3.35 12.25
N LYS A 250 -37.89 4.40 11.43
CA LYS A 250 -36.73 4.61 10.55
C LYS A 250 -35.47 4.94 11.35
N ILE A 251 -34.32 4.49 10.86
CA ILE A 251 -33.05 4.62 11.58
C ILE A 251 -32.42 6.01 11.45
N ASP A 252 -32.92 6.90 10.60
CA ASP A 252 -32.34 8.23 10.33
C ASP A 252 -31.96 9.01 11.60
N SER A 253 -32.83 9.00 12.62
CA SER A 253 -32.57 9.71 13.89
C SER A 253 -31.54 9.03 14.80
N MET A 254 -31.12 7.81 14.46
CA MET A 254 -30.19 6.98 15.25
C MET A 254 -28.82 6.84 14.62
N ILE A 255 -28.63 7.41 13.42
CA ILE A 255 -27.35 7.40 12.74
C ILE A 255 -26.36 8.26 13.52
N ASP A 256 -25.18 7.72 13.75
CA ASP A 256 -24.06 8.52 14.24
C ASP A 256 -23.29 9.08 13.04
N PRO A 257 -23.37 10.39 12.78
CA PRO A 257 -22.64 11.00 11.66
C PRO A 257 -21.17 11.24 11.98
N GLN A 258 -20.77 11.12 13.24
CA GLN A 258 -19.38 11.23 13.67
C GLN A 258 -18.80 9.83 13.80
N PHE A 259 -17.98 9.46 12.84
CA PHE A 259 -17.34 8.14 12.79
C PHE A 259 -15.93 8.25 12.17
N THR A 260 -15.07 7.35 12.59
CA THR A 260 -13.74 7.21 12.01
C THR A 260 -13.82 6.37 10.73
N SER A 261 -13.22 6.86 9.65
CA SER A 261 -13.11 6.14 8.37
C SER A 261 -11.70 6.19 7.83
N PHE A 262 -11.38 5.30 6.90
CA PHE A 262 -10.09 5.26 6.20
C PHE A 262 -10.30 5.16 4.70
N ASN A 263 -9.28 5.55 3.94
CA ASN A 263 -9.18 5.24 2.52
C ASN A 263 -8.47 3.89 2.35
N PRO A 264 -8.76 3.08 1.30
CA PRO A 264 -8.06 1.84 1.01
C PRO A 264 -6.53 1.96 1.00
N GLU A 265 -6.03 3.11 0.53
CA GLU A 265 -4.60 3.41 0.42
C GLU A 265 -3.93 3.85 1.73
N THR A 266 -4.71 3.97 2.81
CA THR A 266 -4.15 4.34 4.12
C THR A 266 -3.14 3.29 4.59
N PRO A 267 -1.90 3.68 5.01
CA PRO A 267 -0.94 2.75 5.58
C PRO A 267 -1.52 2.01 6.79
N LEU A 268 -1.40 0.68 6.80
CA LEU A 268 -2.01 -0.17 7.83
C LEU A 268 -1.51 0.17 9.24
N LYS A 269 -0.25 0.56 9.36
CA LYS A 269 0.36 1.00 10.62
C LYS A 269 -0.32 2.25 11.18
N SER A 270 -0.62 3.24 10.33
CA SER A 270 -1.33 4.46 10.71
C SER A 270 -2.76 4.15 11.15
N ALA A 271 -3.48 3.31 10.38
CA ALA A 271 -4.82 2.86 10.73
C ALA A 271 -4.82 2.10 12.07
N ARG A 272 -3.86 1.21 12.31
CA ARG A 272 -3.72 0.46 13.57
C ARG A 272 -3.61 1.39 14.77
N HIS A 273 -2.80 2.44 14.69
CA HIS A 273 -2.64 3.40 15.79
C HIS A 273 -3.97 4.07 16.17
N ILE A 274 -4.73 4.53 15.18
CA ILE A 274 -6.04 5.17 15.38
C ILE A 274 -7.05 4.17 15.96
N VAL A 275 -7.17 3.00 15.33
CA VAL A 275 -8.14 1.95 15.71
C VAL A 275 -7.90 1.42 17.13
N THR A 276 -6.64 1.32 17.56
CA THR A 276 -6.29 0.85 18.90
C THR A 276 -6.78 1.80 19.98
N GLY A 277 -6.72 3.11 19.74
CA GLY A 277 -7.21 4.15 20.66
C GLY A 277 -8.72 4.41 20.61
N SER A 278 -9.43 3.90 19.60
CA SER A 278 -10.86 4.14 19.42
C SER A 278 -11.73 3.18 20.22
N SER A 279 -12.89 3.67 20.70
CA SER A 279 -13.98 2.85 21.27
C SER A 279 -14.88 2.21 20.22
N GLU A 280 -14.77 2.61 18.95
CA GLU A 280 -15.53 2.05 17.84
C GLU A 280 -15.13 0.61 17.54
N TYR A 281 -16.07 -0.17 17.00
CA TYR A 281 -15.87 -1.59 16.66
C TYR A 281 -15.66 -1.83 15.17
N ILE A 282 -16.20 -0.96 14.34
CA ILE A 282 -16.12 -1.02 12.88
C ILE A 282 -15.72 0.35 12.34
N PHE A 283 -14.96 0.35 11.27
CA PHE A 283 -14.43 1.53 10.62
C PHE A 283 -14.72 1.41 9.11
N PRO A 284 -15.63 2.22 8.58
CA PRO A 284 -15.91 2.26 7.14
C PRO A 284 -14.67 2.60 6.34
N ILE A 285 -14.47 1.90 5.24
CA ILE A 285 -13.46 2.24 4.26
C ILE A 285 -14.15 2.90 3.08
N LEU A 286 -13.73 4.11 2.78
CA LEU A 286 -14.38 4.99 1.81
C LEU A 286 -13.42 5.30 0.67
N ASP A 287 -13.96 5.36 -0.55
CA ASP A 287 -13.24 5.90 -1.71
C ASP A 287 -13.25 7.45 -1.69
N ASP A 288 -12.68 8.05 -2.72
CA ASP A 288 -12.55 9.51 -2.84
C ASP A 288 -13.93 10.19 -3.00
N GLU A 289 -14.96 9.47 -3.48
CA GLU A 289 -16.35 9.93 -3.58
C GLU A 289 -17.16 9.63 -2.32
N LYS A 290 -16.52 9.19 -1.22
CA LYS A 290 -17.13 8.79 0.05
C LYS A 290 -18.05 7.56 -0.04
N ARG A 291 -17.94 6.76 -1.09
CA ARG A 291 -18.68 5.50 -1.21
C ARG A 291 -18.05 4.42 -0.34
N LEU A 292 -18.89 3.62 0.26
CA LEU A 292 -18.47 2.51 1.10
C LEU A 292 -17.91 1.36 0.24
N VAL A 293 -16.60 1.12 0.33
CA VAL A 293 -15.90 0.08 -0.43
C VAL A 293 -15.40 -1.08 0.44
N GLY A 294 -15.41 -0.90 1.76
CA GLY A 294 -14.95 -1.92 2.69
C GLY A 294 -15.27 -1.57 4.13
N ILE A 295 -14.97 -2.51 5.02
CA ILE A 295 -14.95 -2.27 6.47
C ILE A 295 -13.67 -2.82 7.09
N LEU A 296 -13.22 -2.14 8.14
CA LEU A 296 -12.11 -2.55 8.98
C LEU A 296 -12.61 -2.76 10.41
N SER A 297 -12.04 -3.71 11.12
CA SER A 297 -12.26 -3.94 12.54
C SER A 297 -10.95 -4.29 13.23
N LYS A 298 -10.91 -4.25 14.57
CA LYS A 298 -9.70 -4.60 15.34
C LYS A 298 -9.15 -5.99 15.00
N SER A 299 -10.01 -6.95 14.65
CA SER A 299 -9.60 -8.30 14.29
C SER A 299 -8.91 -8.39 12.92
N HIS A 300 -9.10 -7.42 12.03
CA HIS A 300 -8.45 -7.44 10.72
C HIS A 300 -6.94 -7.21 10.80
N PHE A 301 -6.45 -6.55 11.85
CA PHE A 301 -5.01 -6.31 12.05
C PHE A 301 -4.21 -7.56 12.44
N ILE A 302 -4.86 -8.69 12.73
CA ILE A 302 -4.22 -9.99 12.96
C ILE A 302 -4.28 -10.89 11.72
N LYS A 303 -4.94 -10.46 10.64
CA LYS A 303 -4.91 -11.18 9.37
C LYS A 303 -3.50 -11.09 8.77
N PRO A 304 -2.98 -12.18 8.18
CA PRO A 304 -1.71 -12.11 7.47
C PRO A 304 -1.83 -11.18 6.26
N ILE A 305 -0.81 -10.38 6.03
CA ILE A 305 -0.70 -9.59 4.81
C ILE A 305 -0.54 -10.56 3.63
N PRO A 306 -1.25 -10.36 2.50
CA PRO A 306 -1.24 -11.32 1.38
C PRO A 306 0.05 -11.30 0.56
N ARG A 307 1.13 -10.69 1.06
CA ARG A 307 2.44 -10.54 0.43
C ARG A 307 3.56 -10.90 1.39
N GLN A 308 4.67 -11.46 0.84
CA GLN A 308 5.90 -11.75 1.56
C GLN A 308 7.12 -11.48 0.67
N LEU A 309 8.30 -11.30 1.27
CA LEU A 309 9.51 -10.94 0.58
C LEU A 309 10.58 -12.03 0.64
N ILE A 310 11.31 -12.17 -0.45
CA ILE A 310 12.62 -12.79 -0.53
C ILE A 310 13.60 -11.68 -0.92
N LEU A 311 14.58 -11.43 -0.08
CA LEU A 311 15.61 -10.43 -0.34
C LEU A 311 16.80 -11.08 -1.01
N VAL A 312 17.29 -10.48 -2.09
CA VAL A 312 18.51 -10.90 -2.77
C VAL A 312 19.47 -9.72 -2.87
N ASP A 313 20.76 -10.00 -2.75
CA ASP A 313 21.85 -9.05 -2.93
C ASP A 313 21.87 -7.88 -1.92
N HIS A 314 21.24 -8.08 -0.78
CA HIS A 314 21.35 -7.22 0.39
C HIS A 314 20.72 -7.90 1.62
N ASN A 315 21.21 -7.54 2.80
CA ASN A 315 20.64 -7.97 4.08
C ASN A 315 20.37 -6.80 5.03
N GLU A 316 20.48 -5.56 4.55
CA GLU A 316 20.16 -4.36 5.32
C GLU A 316 18.80 -3.81 4.93
N LEU A 317 17.86 -3.69 5.89
CA LEU A 317 16.52 -3.09 5.64
C LEU A 317 16.59 -1.63 5.16
N SER A 318 17.69 -0.93 5.48
CA SER A 318 17.98 0.41 4.99
C SER A 318 18.19 0.45 3.47
N GLN A 319 18.61 -0.65 2.87
CA GLN A 319 18.82 -0.81 1.42
C GLN A 319 17.60 -1.46 0.73
N ALA A 320 16.70 -2.06 1.49
CA ALA A 320 15.52 -2.73 0.98
C ALA A 320 14.47 -1.76 0.41
N VAL A 321 13.52 -2.28 -0.34
CA VAL A 321 12.34 -1.55 -0.80
C VAL A 321 11.59 -0.92 0.37
N LYS A 322 10.99 0.25 0.16
CA LYS A 322 10.20 0.94 1.20
C LYS A 322 9.08 0.02 1.72
N GLY A 323 8.91 -0.05 3.03
CA GLY A 323 7.90 -0.91 3.67
C GLY A 323 8.35 -2.36 3.92
N ALA A 324 9.54 -2.77 3.50
CA ALA A 324 10.04 -4.14 3.70
C ALA A 324 10.02 -4.60 5.15
N ALA A 325 10.29 -3.70 6.10
CA ALA A 325 10.27 -3.98 7.55
C ALA A 325 8.87 -4.32 8.09
N GLU A 326 7.81 -4.06 7.34
CA GLU A 326 6.41 -4.31 7.74
C GLU A 326 5.84 -5.59 7.12
N LEU A 327 6.59 -6.23 6.22
CA LEU A 327 6.23 -7.49 5.61
C LEU A 327 7.03 -8.65 6.20
N GLN A 328 6.49 -9.83 6.02
CA GLN A 328 7.21 -11.05 6.33
C GLN A 328 8.31 -11.29 5.30
N ILE A 329 9.58 -11.26 5.74
CA ILE A 329 10.71 -11.73 4.97
C ILE A 329 10.86 -13.21 5.25
N VAL A 330 10.89 -14.03 4.21
CA VAL A 330 10.95 -15.50 4.32
C VAL A 330 12.31 -16.06 3.95
N GLU A 331 13.06 -15.36 3.10
CA GLU A 331 14.39 -15.77 2.69
C GLU A 331 15.29 -14.54 2.44
N VAL A 332 16.58 -14.71 2.68
CA VAL A 332 17.64 -13.75 2.33
C VAL A 332 18.77 -14.52 1.67
N LEU A 333 19.18 -14.10 0.47
CA LEU A 333 20.37 -14.58 -0.23
C LEU A 333 21.30 -13.39 -0.48
N ASP A 334 22.50 -13.45 0.06
CA ASP A 334 23.42 -12.31 -0.02
C ASP A 334 24.88 -12.72 0.07
N HIS A 335 25.77 -11.93 -0.51
CA HIS A 335 27.21 -12.13 -0.46
C HIS A 335 27.95 -11.00 0.27
N HIS A 336 27.23 -9.98 0.69
CA HIS A 336 27.76 -8.81 1.41
C HIS A 336 28.04 -9.13 2.89
N ARG A 337 28.70 -8.18 3.57
CA ARG A 337 28.85 -8.24 5.03
C ARG A 337 27.49 -8.31 5.72
N LEU A 338 27.43 -9.02 6.85
CA LEU A 338 26.22 -9.10 7.65
C LEU A 338 25.98 -7.78 8.39
N ALA A 339 24.72 -7.32 8.32
CA ALA A 339 24.22 -6.24 9.16
C ALA A 339 23.30 -6.77 10.28
N SER A 340 22.83 -5.88 11.13
CA SER A 340 21.82 -6.23 12.13
C SER A 340 20.50 -6.55 11.43
N PHE A 341 20.08 -7.82 11.52
CA PHE A 341 18.85 -8.34 10.91
C PHE A 341 18.10 -9.19 11.92
N SER A 342 16.79 -8.96 12.07
CA SER A 342 15.93 -9.75 12.95
C SER A 342 14.62 -10.06 12.25
N THR A 343 14.06 -11.25 12.54
CA THR A 343 12.77 -11.72 12.04
C THR A 343 11.95 -12.31 13.16
N ASP A 344 10.62 -12.24 13.05
CA ASP A 344 9.70 -12.81 14.04
C ASP A 344 9.58 -14.34 13.94
N ILE A 345 10.00 -14.91 12.81
CA ILE A 345 9.97 -16.35 12.55
C ILE A 345 11.32 -16.82 12.00
N PRO A 346 11.66 -18.11 12.12
CA PRO A 346 12.80 -18.69 11.43
C PRO A 346 12.67 -18.55 9.89
N ILE A 347 13.76 -18.14 9.25
CA ILE A 347 13.83 -17.95 7.78
C ILE A 347 15.03 -18.68 7.20
N LEU A 348 15.07 -18.86 5.89
CA LEU A 348 16.30 -19.19 5.19
C LEU A 348 17.16 -17.92 5.09
N PHE A 349 18.32 -17.94 5.74
CA PHE A 349 19.30 -16.87 5.62
C PHE A 349 20.60 -17.46 5.07
N TRP A 350 20.88 -17.24 3.79
CA TRP A 350 22.07 -17.74 3.14
C TRP A 350 22.99 -16.59 2.77
N ASN A 351 24.01 -16.38 3.58
CA ASN A 351 25.10 -15.47 3.31
C ASN A 351 26.38 -16.26 3.11
N ASN A 352 27.07 -16.03 1.99
CA ASN A 352 28.34 -16.67 1.69
C ASN A 352 29.26 -15.67 0.98
N PRO A 353 30.52 -15.47 1.41
CA PRO A 353 31.45 -14.53 0.83
C PRO A 353 32.00 -15.02 -0.53
N VAL A 354 31.13 -15.04 -1.53
CA VAL A 354 31.45 -15.23 -2.97
C VAL A 354 31.43 -13.89 -3.66
N GLY A 355 31.77 -13.87 -4.95
CA GLY A 355 31.88 -12.63 -5.71
C GLY A 355 30.55 -12.01 -6.14
N SER A 356 29.42 -12.73 -6.04
CA SER A 356 28.13 -12.25 -6.54
C SER A 356 26.97 -13.09 -5.97
N THR A 357 25.81 -12.47 -5.73
CA THR A 357 24.57 -13.16 -5.37
C THR A 357 24.07 -14.06 -6.51
N SER A 358 24.31 -13.70 -7.77
CA SER A 358 24.02 -14.57 -8.91
C SER A 358 24.74 -15.93 -8.82
N THR A 359 25.93 -15.97 -8.23
CA THR A 359 26.64 -17.23 -7.91
C THR A 359 25.84 -18.07 -6.93
N LEU A 360 25.28 -17.48 -5.87
CA LEU A 360 24.44 -18.19 -4.89
C LEU A 360 23.16 -18.72 -5.52
N VAL A 361 22.52 -17.92 -6.38
CA VAL A 361 21.35 -18.36 -7.14
C VAL A 361 21.66 -19.57 -8.01
N ALA A 362 22.77 -19.54 -8.77
CA ALA A 362 23.19 -20.68 -9.58
C ALA A 362 23.48 -21.93 -8.73
N LEU A 363 24.10 -21.76 -7.57
CA LEU A 363 24.31 -22.83 -6.59
C LEU A 363 22.98 -23.38 -6.05
N SER A 364 21.98 -22.52 -5.84
CA SER A 364 20.62 -22.94 -5.42
C SER A 364 19.98 -23.86 -6.45
N TYR A 365 20.05 -23.52 -7.73
CA TYR A 365 19.56 -24.39 -8.81
C TYR A 365 20.23 -25.78 -8.75
N LYS A 366 21.54 -25.80 -8.57
CA LYS A 366 22.33 -27.04 -8.48
C LYS A 366 21.95 -27.86 -7.24
N GLN A 367 21.78 -27.21 -6.10
CA GLN A 367 21.39 -27.87 -4.84
C GLN A 367 20.02 -28.55 -4.95
N HIS A 368 19.09 -27.93 -5.67
CA HIS A 368 17.74 -28.49 -5.86
C HIS A 368 17.65 -29.42 -7.08
N GLY A 369 18.71 -29.60 -7.85
CA GLY A 369 18.71 -30.44 -9.06
C GLY A 369 17.83 -29.89 -10.19
N ILE A 370 17.57 -28.58 -10.20
CA ILE A 370 16.75 -27.91 -11.23
C ILE A 370 17.66 -27.41 -12.36
N PRO A 371 17.39 -27.72 -13.62
CA PRO A 371 18.17 -27.17 -14.73
C PRO A 371 17.93 -25.67 -14.91
N ILE A 372 19.00 -24.93 -15.18
CA ILE A 372 18.95 -23.49 -15.49
C ILE A 372 18.67 -23.35 -17.00
N GLU A 373 17.67 -22.55 -17.36
CA GLU A 373 17.38 -22.24 -18.76
C GLU A 373 18.45 -21.31 -19.35
N PRO A 374 18.77 -21.39 -20.65
CA PRO A 374 19.82 -20.57 -21.26
C PRO A 374 19.69 -19.06 -21.06
N PRO A 375 18.49 -18.44 -21.16
CA PRO A 375 18.34 -17.01 -20.88
C PRO A 375 18.71 -16.65 -19.43
N ILE A 376 18.26 -17.46 -18.47
CA ILE A 376 18.55 -17.24 -17.04
C ILE A 376 20.03 -17.46 -16.74
N ALA A 377 20.65 -18.48 -17.35
CA ALA A 377 22.10 -18.68 -17.25
C ALA A 377 22.86 -17.44 -17.74
N GLY A 378 22.40 -16.84 -18.85
CA GLY A 378 22.96 -15.59 -19.37
C GLY A 378 22.83 -14.41 -18.42
N LEU A 379 21.68 -14.25 -17.76
CA LEU A 379 21.46 -13.21 -16.75
C LEU A 379 22.35 -13.41 -15.53
N LEU A 380 22.35 -14.61 -14.93
CA LEU A 380 23.20 -14.93 -13.78
C LEU A 380 24.69 -14.76 -14.10
N MET A 381 25.09 -15.12 -15.32
CA MET A 381 26.46 -14.87 -15.81
C MET A 381 26.76 -13.36 -15.87
N ALA A 382 25.80 -12.54 -16.30
CA ALA A 382 26.00 -11.10 -16.39
C ALA A 382 26.09 -10.44 -14.99
N GLY A 383 25.29 -10.85 -14.03
CA GLY A 383 25.39 -10.41 -12.63
C GLY A 383 26.77 -10.75 -12.05
N LEU A 384 27.19 -12.02 -12.18
CA LEU A 384 28.52 -12.48 -11.73
C LEU A 384 29.66 -11.70 -12.41
N ILE A 385 29.61 -11.48 -13.72
CA ILE A 385 30.63 -10.71 -14.47
C ILE A 385 30.70 -9.28 -13.97
N SER A 386 29.57 -8.64 -13.73
CA SER A 386 29.50 -7.26 -13.27
C SER A 386 30.21 -7.09 -11.93
N ASP A 387 29.84 -7.87 -10.93
CA ASP A 387 30.34 -7.73 -9.56
C ASP A 387 31.78 -8.20 -9.38
N THR A 388 32.18 -9.20 -10.15
CA THR A 388 33.54 -9.71 -10.10
C THR A 388 34.48 -9.07 -11.10
N LEU A 389 34.00 -8.15 -11.93
CA LEU A 389 34.76 -7.59 -13.07
C LEU A 389 35.34 -8.69 -13.95
N ASN A 390 34.51 -9.63 -14.33
CA ASN A 390 34.92 -10.83 -15.04
C ASN A 390 36.07 -11.57 -14.34
N LEU A 391 35.93 -11.79 -13.03
CA LEU A 391 36.85 -12.47 -12.12
C LEU A 391 38.19 -11.72 -11.83
N THR A 392 38.29 -10.44 -12.15
CA THR A 392 39.47 -9.62 -11.82
C THR A 392 39.37 -8.90 -10.48
N SER A 393 38.17 -8.78 -9.92
CA SER A 393 37.96 -8.20 -8.58
C SER A 393 38.60 -9.07 -7.49
N PRO A 394 39.16 -8.46 -6.42
CA PRO A 394 39.65 -9.21 -5.27
C PRO A 394 38.57 -9.96 -4.52
N THR A 395 37.26 -9.65 -4.75
CA THR A 395 36.12 -10.37 -4.19
C THR A 395 35.80 -11.67 -4.91
N ALA A 396 36.33 -11.88 -6.13
CA ALA A 396 36.11 -13.09 -6.90
C ALA A 396 36.73 -14.32 -6.23
N THR A 397 35.99 -15.42 -6.22
CA THR A 397 36.42 -16.69 -5.61
C THR A 397 36.52 -17.82 -6.63
N PRO A 398 37.20 -18.94 -6.31
CA PRO A 398 37.19 -20.13 -7.17
C PRO A 398 35.78 -20.68 -7.45
N ILE A 399 34.84 -20.44 -6.56
CA ILE A 399 33.43 -20.83 -6.73
C ILE A 399 32.83 -20.05 -7.91
N ASP A 400 33.03 -18.73 -7.93
CA ASP A 400 32.54 -17.86 -9.00
C ASP A 400 33.12 -18.28 -10.36
N ALA A 401 34.42 -18.61 -10.43
CA ALA A 401 35.06 -19.06 -11.65
C ALA A 401 34.45 -20.39 -12.17
N ASN A 402 34.13 -21.32 -11.28
CA ASN A 402 33.49 -22.58 -11.67
C ASN A 402 32.07 -22.35 -12.17
N ILE A 403 31.28 -21.54 -11.45
CA ILE A 403 29.91 -21.20 -11.83
C ILE A 403 29.88 -20.44 -13.14
N LEU A 404 30.75 -19.45 -13.34
CA LEU A 404 30.89 -18.72 -14.60
C LEU A 404 31.10 -19.66 -15.80
N LYS A 405 31.96 -20.63 -15.64
CA LYS A 405 32.24 -21.65 -16.67
C LYS A 405 31.02 -22.54 -16.96
N GLU A 406 30.26 -22.92 -15.93
CA GLU A 406 29.03 -23.71 -16.07
C GLU A 406 27.93 -22.88 -16.78
N LEU A 407 27.68 -21.65 -16.32
CA LEU A 407 26.71 -20.74 -16.91
C LEU A 407 27.01 -20.39 -18.37
N SER A 408 28.31 -20.16 -18.70
CA SER A 408 28.75 -19.90 -20.07
C SER A 408 28.41 -21.05 -21.03
N LYS A 409 28.56 -22.30 -20.60
CA LYS A 409 28.19 -23.47 -21.40
C LYS A 409 26.70 -23.55 -21.63
N ILE A 410 25.89 -23.26 -20.59
CA ILE A 410 24.41 -23.31 -20.67
C ILE A 410 23.90 -22.17 -21.57
N ALA A 411 24.39 -20.95 -21.35
CA ALA A 411 24.00 -19.77 -22.12
C ALA A 411 24.52 -19.76 -23.56
N GLY A 412 25.54 -20.57 -23.85
CA GLY A 412 26.20 -20.59 -25.18
C GLY A 412 26.94 -19.29 -25.52
N VAL A 413 27.37 -18.52 -24.51
CA VAL A 413 28.01 -17.21 -24.66
C VAL A 413 29.35 -17.22 -23.95
N GLU A 414 30.36 -16.68 -24.59
CA GLU A 414 31.69 -16.56 -24.01
C GLU A 414 31.78 -15.42 -23.00
N PRO A 415 32.26 -15.65 -21.75
CA PRO A 415 32.29 -14.62 -20.70
C PRO A 415 33.00 -13.32 -21.11
N ALA A 416 34.14 -13.41 -21.78
CA ALA A 416 34.91 -12.24 -22.22
C ALA A 416 34.09 -11.35 -23.18
N LYS A 417 33.38 -11.95 -24.15
CA LYS A 417 32.53 -11.22 -25.09
C LYS A 417 31.31 -10.56 -24.41
N LEU A 418 30.74 -11.24 -23.42
CA LEU A 418 29.63 -10.66 -22.64
C LEU A 418 30.16 -9.49 -21.80
N ALA A 419 31.30 -9.65 -21.13
CA ALA A 419 31.95 -8.61 -20.35
C ALA A 419 32.25 -7.36 -21.20
N GLU A 420 32.87 -7.54 -22.40
CA GLU A 420 33.10 -6.44 -23.34
C GLU A 420 31.80 -5.71 -23.68
N GLY A 421 30.70 -6.44 -23.96
CA GLY A 421 29.41 -5.83 -24.27
C GLY A 421 28.86 -5.05 -23.09
N ILE A 422 28.89 -5.61 -21.88
CA ILE A 422 28.37 -4.97 -20.65
C ILE A 422 29.15 -3.69 -20.33
N PHE A 423 30.49 -3.77 -20.38
CA PHE A 423 31.34 -2.66 -19.98
C PHE A 423 31.45 -1.58 -21.07
N ALA A 424 31.17 -1.92 -22.34
CA ALA A 424 31.08 -0.93 -23.41
C ALA A 424 29.84 -0.04 -23.29
N VAL A 425 28.73 -0.58 -22.81
CA VAL A 425 27.47 0.18 -22.64
C VAL A 425 27.62 1.19 -21.50
N GLY A 426 27.23 2.44 -21.77
CA GLY A 426 27.27 3.52 -20.77
C GLY A 426 28.68 4.04 -20.43
N SER A 427 29.73 3.66 -21.15
CA SER A 427 31.05 4.26 -21.01
C SER A 427 31.16 5.52 -21.89
N PRO A 428 31.27 6.73 -21.31
CA PRO A 428 31.51 7.94 -22.08
C PRO A 428 32.77 7.87 -22.95
N LEU A 429 33.78 7.16 -22.46
CA LEU A 429 35.04 6.98 -23.20
C LEU A 429 34.90 6.16 -24.47
N LEU A 430 33.90 5.30 -24.58
CA LEU A 430 33.66 4.48 -25.78
C LEU A 430 32.64 5.09 -26.72
N THR A 431 31.68 5.84 -26.20
CA THR A 431 30.50 6.33 -26.96
C THR A 431 30.66 7.76 -27.44
N LEU A 432 31.46 8.60 -26.77
CA LEU A 432 31.59 10.02 -27.04
C LEU A 432 32.98 10.36 -27.63
N ALA A 433 33.01 11.45 -28.40
CA ALA A 433 34.27 12.06 -28.83
C ALA A 433 34.99 12.72 -27.63
N PRO A 434 36.34 12.86 -27.62
CA PRO A 434 37.07 13.41 -26.47
C PRO A 434 36.55 14.75 -25.95
N GLY A 435 36.18 15.68 -26.84
CA GLY A 435 35.59 16.96 -26.44
C GLY A 435 34.21 16.84 -25.77
N GLU A 436 33.40 15.87 -26.21
CA GLU A 436 32.09 15.58 -25.62
C GLU A 436 32.23 14.91 -24.26
N VAL A 437 33.26 14.04 -24.07
CA VAL A 437 33.61 13.44 -22.78
C VAL A 437 33.90 14.53 -21.74
N ILE A 438 34.71 15.54 -22.11
CA ILE A 438 35.01 16.67 -21.21
C ILE A 438 33.76 17.43 -20.83
N LEU A 439 32.76 17.55 -21.71
CA LEU A 439 31.54 18.32 -21.48
C LEU A 439 30.40 17.52 -20.81
N ALA A 440 30.48 16.20 -20.81
CA ALA A 440 29.38 15.32 -20.36
C ALA A 440 28.89 15.64 -18.93
N ASP A 441 29.82 15.87 -17.98
CA ASP A 441 29.50 16.41 -16.64
C ASP A 441 30.59 17.43 -16.23
N CYS A 442 30.67 18.54 -16.98
CA CYS A 442 31.57 19.64 -16.71
C CYS A 442 30.90 20.73 -15.88
N LYS A 443 31.62 21.28 -14.91
CA LYS A 443 31.21 22.47 -14.16
C LYS A 443 32.32 23.49 -14.13
N ASP A 444 31.94 24.72 -14.44
CA ASP A 444 32.81 25.87 -14.37
C ASP A 444 32.65 26.53 -13.00
N TYR A 445 33.77 27.00 -12.46
CA TYR A 445 33.89 27.65 -11.18
C TYR A 445 34.67 28.97 -11.32
N GLU A 446 34.40 29.91 -10.46
CA GLU A 446 35.16 31.13 -10.35
C GLU A 446 35.42 31.43 -8.86
N GLU A 447 36.70 31.59 -8.50
CA GLU A 447 37.13 31.87 -7.14
C GLU A 447 38.26 32.91 -7.14
N GLN A 448 38.09 34.00 -6.42
CA GLN A 448 39.09 35.11 -6.33
C GLN A 448 39.52 35.64 -7.71
N GLY A 449 38.61 35.66 -8.69
CA GLY A 449 38.89 36.14 -10.04
C GLY A 449 39.55 35.11 -10.97
N TYR A 450 39.83 33.91 -10.47
CA TYR A 450 40.35 32.80 -11.29
C TYR A 450 39.21 31.86 -11.74
N LYS A 451 39.16 31.58 -13.03
CA LYS A 451 38.24 30.61 -13.61
C LYS A 451 38.90 29.25 -13.72
N PHE A 452 38.14 28.20 -13.44
CA PHE A 452 38.58 26.82 -13.63
C PHE A 452 37.39 25.90 -13.90
N SER A 453 37.67 24.75 -14.48
CA SER A 453 36.63 23.78 -14.87
C SER A 453 36.99 22.40 -14.35
N VAL A 454 36.00 21.66 -13.88
CA VAL A 454 36.18 20.28 -13.42
C VAL A 454 35.06 19.41 -14.00
N SER A 455 35.48 18.43 -14.80
CA SER A 455 34.59 17.38 -15.34
C SER A 455 34.76 16.10 -14.53
N GLN A 456 33.72 15.25 -14.52
CA GLN A 456 33.76 13.93 -13.91
C GLN A 456 33.11 12.92 -14.84
N ILE A 457 33.74 11.76 -14.99
CA ILE A 457 33.17 10.57 -15.61
C ILE A 457 33.40 9.35 -14.72
N GLU A 458 32.50 8.37 -14.85
CA GLU A 458 32.59 7.11 -14.14
C GLU A 458 32.86 5.99 -15.12
N GLU A 459 33.85 5.16 -14.81
CA GLU A 459 34.29 4.05 -15.64
C GLU A 459 34.46 2.77 -14.82
N LEU A 460 34.51 1.64 -15.50
CA LEU A 460 34.88 0.35 -14.91
C LEU A 460 36.36 0.04 -15.28
N GLY A 461 37.27 0.43 -14.38
CA GLY A 461 38.70 0.39 -14.61
C GLY A 461 39.19 1.49 -15.55
N TYR A 462 40.52 1.56 -15.75
CA TYR A 462 41.14 2.66 -16.49
C TYR A 462 41.63 2.27 -17.89
N SER A 463 41.31 1.06 -18.39
CA SER A 463 41.85 0.56 -19.65
C SER A 463 41.46 1.41 -20.87
N HIS A 464 40.21 1.92 -20.89
CA HIS A 464 39.73 2.80 -21.96
C HIS A 464 40.29 4.21 -21.83
N PHE A 465 40.49 4.69 -20.62
CA PHE A 465 41.14 5.96 -20.36
C PHE A 465 42.57 6.01 -20.90
N TYR A 466 43.40 5.03 -20.54
CA TYR A 466 44.81 5.01 -21.02
C TYR A 466 44.95 4.97 -22.54
N LYS A 467 43.98 4.36 -23.24
CA LYS A 467 43.96 4.36 -24.71
C LYS A 467 43.70 5.73 -25.33
N LYS A 468 42.96 6.59 -24.61
CA LYS A 468 42.52 7.92 -25.07
C LYS A 468 43.17 9.07 -24.28
N GLU A 469 44.11 8.80 -23.36
CA GLU A 469 44.71 9.79 -22.46
C GLU A 469 45.19 11.03 -23.20
N LYS A 470 45.93 10.86 -24.30
CA LYS A 470 46.45 11.97 -25.10
C LYS A 470 45.33 12.80 -25.74
N GLU A 471 44.35 12.15 -26.35
CA GLU A 471 43.23 12.81 -27.02
C GLU A 471 42.37 13.59 -26.02
N LEU A 472 42.16 13.03 -24.81
CA LEU A 472 41.44 13.69 -23.71
C LEU A 472 42.22 14.90 -23.16
N LEU A 473 43.56 14.77 -23.05
CA LEU A 473 44.41 15.89 -22.61
C LEU A 473 44.36 17.04 -23.61
N ASP A 474 44.48 16.75 -24.92
CA ASP A 474 44.42 17.74 -25.99
C ASP A 474 43.05 18.46 -25.97
N ALA A 475 41.92 17.73 -25.81
CA ALA A 475 40.60 18.31 -25.69
C ALA A 475 40.42 19.15 -24.41
N LEU A 476 41.00 18.70 -23.29
CA LEU A 476 40.96 19.41 -22.03
C LEU A 476 41.72 20.74 -22.10
N GLU A 477 42.88 20.72 -22.76
CA GLU A 477 43.70 21.91 -22.99
C GLU A 477 43.00 22.92 -23.92
N GLU A 478 42.37 22.46 -24.99
CA GLU A 478 41.54 23.30 -25.87
C GLU A 478 40.41 23.96 -25.10
N TYR A 479 39.68 23.18 -24.29
CA TYR A 479 38.60 23.69 -23.44
C TYR A 479 39.11 24.73 -22.44
N ARG A 480 40.21 24.46 -21.74
CA ARG A 480 40.83 25.40 -20.80
C ARG A 480 41.17 26.74 -21.47
N LYS A 481 41.79 26.72 -22.65
CA LYS A 481 42.17 27.92 -23.41
C LYS A 481 40.92 28.70 -23.84
N LYS A 482 39.90 28.00 -24.33
CA LYS A 482 38.64 28.61 -24.76
C LYS A 482 37.91 29.33 -23.62
N GLN A 483 37.92 28.73 -22.41
CA GLN A 483 37.30 29.32 -21.22
C GLN A 483 38.18 30.36 -20.49
N SER A 484 39.44 30.53 -20.94
CA SER A 484 40.45 31.37 -20.25
C SER A 484 40.63 30.93 -18.80
N SER A 485 40.59 29.65 -18.52
CA SER A 485 40.69 29.05 -17.20
C SER A 485 42.14 28.81 -16.78
N ILE A 486 42.44 28.95 -15.50
CA ILE A 486 43.77 28.69 -14.92
C ILE A 486 44.11 27.20 -15.00
N PHE A 487 43.11 26.36 -14.79
CA PHE A 487 43.15 24.92 -15.07
C PHE A 487 41.81 24.37 -15.55
N ALA A 488 41.87 23.24 -16.25
CA ALA A 488 40.75 22.36 -16.52
C ALA A 488 41.12 20.93 -16.11
N ALA A 489 40.24 20.22 -15.43
CA ALA A 489 40.48 18.92 -14.87
C ALA A 489 39.38 17.93 -15.24
N LEU A 490 39.77 16.68 -15.49
CA LEU A 490 38.86 15.54 -15.70
C LEU A 490 39.14 14.49 -14.60
N LEU A 491 38.15 14.25 -13.77
CA LEU A 491 38.13 13.16 -12.79
C LEU A 491 37.55 11.92 -13.44
N VAL A 492 38.35 10.87 -13.56
CA VAL A 492 37.93 9.55 -14.07
C VAL A 492 37.84 8.61 -12.88
N THR A 493 36.65 8.34 -12.42
CA THR A 493 36.39 7.52 -11.24
C THR A 493 36.15 6.07 -11.63
N ASP A 494 36.99 5.16 -11.11
CA ASP A 494 36.68 3.74 -11.17
C ASP A 494 35.67 3.39 -10.06
N VAL A 495 34.46 3.06 -10.46
CA VAL A 495 33.36 2.76 -9.54
C VAL A 495 33.60 1.52 -8.69
N ASN A 496 34.50 0.62 -9.12
CA ASN A 496 34.80 -0.62 -8.39
C ASN A 496 35.83 -0.44 -7.29
N THR A 497 36.96 0.21 -7.64
CA THR A 497 38.03 0.43 -6.66
C THR A 497 37.79 1.65 -5.78
N GLN A 498 36.79 2.49 -6.11
CA GLN A 498 36.54 3.79 -5.49
C GLN A 498 37.77 4.71 -5.51
N ASN A 499 38.63 4.54 -6.47
CA ASN A 499 39.78 5.39 -6.75
C ASN A 499 39.50 6.20 -8.01
N SER A 500 40.25 7.27 -8.19
CA SER A 500 40.14 8.08 -9.40
C SER A 500 41.51 8.43 -10.00
N LEU A 501 41.48 8.71 -11.30
CA LEU A 501 42.55 9.40 -11.98
C LEU A 501 42.15 10.84 -12.22
N LEU A 502 43.06 11.76 -11.98
CA LEU A 502 42.91 13.18 -12.29
C LEU A 502 43.80 13.54 -13.48
N LEU A 503 43.18 13.75 -14.64
CA LEU A 503 43.81 14.34 -15.79
C LEU A 503 43.62 15.86 -15.74
N ILE A 504 44.73 16.64 -15.82
CA ILE A 504 44.65 18.09 -15.67
C ILE A 504 45.51 18.82 -16.69
N SER A 505 44.93 19.87 -17.28
CA SER A 505 45.66 20.90 -18.03
C SER A 505 45.66 22.19 -17.19
N ALA A 506 46.83 22.70 -16.83
CA ALA A 506 46.97 23.86 -15.96
C ALA A 506 48.18 24.72 -16.34
N VAL A 507 48.25 25.90 -15.73
CA VAL A 507 49.49 26.71 -15.77
C VAL A 507 50.59 26.01 -14.98
N PRO A 508 51.89 26.21 -15.35
CA PRO A 508 53.00 25.45 -14.73
C PRO A 508 53.04 25.55 -13.18
N GLU A 509 52.78 26.70 -12.63
CA GLU A 509 52.84 26.98 -11.20
C GLU A 509 51.81 26.19 -10.40
N PHE A 510 50.68 25.81 -11.02
CA PHE A 510 49.60 25.04 -10.38
C PHE A 510 50.04 23.58 -10.12
N PHE A 511 50.82 22.98 -11.02
CA PHE A 511 51.28 21.60 -10.86
C PHE A 511 52.13 21.38 -9.60
N GLU A 512 52.87 22.40 -9.17
CA GLU A 512 53.73 22.31 -7.97
C GLU A 512 52.92 22.27 -6.66
N THR A 513 51.64 22.59 -6.72
CA THR A 513 50.76 22.59 -5.54
C THR A 513 50.02 21.29 -5.32
N ILE A 514 50.00 20.41 -6.35
CA ILE A 514 49.32 19.13 -6.28
C ILE A 514 50.19 18.13 -5.53
N THR A 515 49.65 17.56 -4.45
CA THR A 515 50.35 16.62 -3.56
C THR A 515 50.01 15.15 -3.79
N TYR A 516 49.06 14.86 -4.66
CA TYR A 516 48.73 13.48 -5.04
C TYR A 516 49.87 12.80 -5.86
N PRO A 517 49.98 11.47 -5.78
CA PRO A 517 50.97 10.73 -6.58
C PRO A 517 50.83 11.03 -8.08
N ARG A 518 51.92 11.41 -8.71
CA ARG A 518 51.96 11.77 -10.13
C ARG A 518 52.37 10.56 -10.98
N LEU A 519 51.48 10.16 -11.89
CA LEU A 519 51.71 9.03 -12.80
C LEU A 519 52.34 9.47 -14.12
N SER A 520 51.93 10.63 -14.64
CA SER A 520 52.48 11.25 -15.85
C SER A 520 52.47 12.79 -15.69
N PRO A 521 53.06 13.58 -16.61
CA PRO A 521 53.10 15.04 -16.47
C PRO A 521 51.77 15.74 -16.14
N ASN A 522 50.66 15.17 -16.59
CA ASN A 522 49.35 15.74 -16.45
C ASN A 522 48.36 14.82 -15.72
N LEU A 523 48.82 13.66 -15.20
CA LEU A 523 47.98 12.62 -14.62
C LEU A 523 48.40 12.30 -13.18
N PHE A 524 47.40 12.28 -12.27
CA PHE A 524 47.60 11.98 -10.86
C PHE A 524 46.66 10.86 -10.41
N GLU A 525 47.11 10.06 -9.43
CA GLU A 525 46.32 9.02 -8.81
C GLU A 525 45.69 9.52 -7.52
N LEU A 526 44.38 9.40 -7.40
CA LEU A 526 43.59 9.85 -6.27
C LEU A 526 42.91 8.68 -5.58
N ASN A 527 43.51 8.16 -4.52
CA ASN A 527 42.96 7.05 -3.77
C ASN A 527 41.81 7.50 -2.88
N ASN A 528 40.67 6.79 -2.91
CA ASN A 528 39.45 7.07 -2.15
C ASN A 528 38.81 8.45 -2.45
N VAL A 529 39.04 9.01 -3.63
CA VAL A 529 38.42 10.25 -4.09
C VAL A 529 37.43 9.91 -5.21
N VAL A 530 36.14 9.96 -4.91
CA VAL A 530 35.05 9.60 -5.84
C VAL A 530 34.08 10.75 -6.11
N SER A 531 34.22 11.85 -5.38
CA SER A 531 33.28 12.98 -5.49
C SER A 531 33.99 14.27 -5.89
N ARG A 532 33.69 14.75 -7.11
CA ARG A 532 34.10 16.08 -7.56
C ARG A 532 33.76 17.17 -6.54
N LYS A 533 32.48 17.26 -6.14
CA LYS A 533 31.99 18.36 -5.30
C LYS A 533 32.50 18.32 -3.86
N LYS A 534 32.55 17.13 -3.25
CA LYS A 534 32.83 17.00 -1.81
C LYS A 534 34.32 16.83 -1.49
N GLN A 535 35.07 16.28 -2.42
CA GLN A 535 36.48 15.92 -2.18
C GLN A 535 37.44 16.66 -3.12
N LEU A 536 37.24 16.59 -4.45
CA LEU A 536 38.19 17.14 -5.40
C LEU A 536 38.19 18.66 -5.47
N VAL A 537 37.03 19.30 -5.62
CA VAL A 537 36.96 20.78 -5.76
C VAL A 537 37.53 21.51 -4.53
N PRO A 538 37.21 21.12 -3.28
CA PRO A 538 37.83 21.72 -2.12
C PRO A 538 39.36 21.59 -2.12
N TYR A 539 39.90 20.44 -2.50
CA TYR A 539 41.32 20.23 -2.61
C TYR A 539 41.97 21.12 -3.70
N LEU A 540 41.38 21.23 -4.88
CA LEU A 540 41.89 22.08 -5.97
C LEU A 540 41.84 23.58 -5.62
N LEU A 541 40.85 24.00 -4.82
CA LEU A 541 40.79 25.35 -4.26
C LEU A 541 41.93 25.61 -3.30
N ASP A 542 42.27 24.69 -2.41
CA ASP A 542 43.46 24.78 -1.57
C ASP A 542 44.75 24.89 -2.39
N CYS A 543 44.87 24.13 -3.48
CA CYS A 543 45.99 24.25 -4.40
C CYS A 543 46.04 25.64 -5.06
N LEU A 544 44.89 26.18 -5.48
CA LEU A 544 44.79 27.53 -6.06
C LEU A 544 45.24 28.64 -5.07
N HIS A 545 44.85 28.54 -3.82
CA HIS A 545 45.25 29.49 -2.78
C HIS A 545 46.76 29.48 -2.55
N LYS A 546 47.42 28.30 -2.67
CA LYS A 546 48.90 28.20 -2.54
C LYS A 546 49.66 28.84 -3.71
N VAL A 547 49.09 28.84 -4.93
CA VAL A 547 49.66 29.56 -6.07
C VAL A 547 49.68 31.07 -5.78
N ASN A 548 48.55 31.60 -5.27
CA ASN A 548 48.41 33.03 -4.98
C ASN A 548 49.39 33.55 -3.90
N THR A 549 49.67 32.71 -2.89
CA THR A 549 50.64 33.09 -1.82
C THR A 549 52.11 33.03 -2.26
N LYS A 550 52.47 32.39 -3.37
CA LYS A 550 53.80 32.39 -3.92
C LYS A 550 54.09 33.54 -4.90
N VAL A 551 53.02 34.18 -5.41
CA VAL A 551 53.13 35.29 -6.42
C VAL A 551 52.96 36.68 -5.76
N SER A 552 52.50 36.76 -4.52
CA SER A 552 52.46 37.97 -3.66
C SER A 552 53.73 38.01 -2.79
#